data_8ffd1193e05c664464df75724b454889
#
_entry.id   8ffd1193e05c664464df75724b454889
#
_cell.length_a   1.000
_cell.length_b   1.000
_cell.length_c   1.000
_cell.angle_alpha   90.00
_cell.angle_beta   90.00
_cell.angle_gamma   90.00
#
_symmetry.space_group_name_H-M   'P 1'
#
loop_
_entity.id
_entity.type
_entity.pdbx_description
1 polymer ?
#
loop_
_entity_poly.entity_id
_entity_poly.type
_entity_poly.pdbx_seq_one_letter_code
_entity_poly.pdbx_strand_id
1 'polypeptide(L)'
;MKILIVDDAKAMRMIVRRTLRQAGIESERIDEACNGKEALEKISACTPDLILCDWNMPEMTGIELLNELQKIGCKARFGFVTSEGTPQMLTAAHSAGARFVITKPFTPDSFRNEITKALV
;
A
#
# COMPACT_ATOMS: atom_id res chain seq x y z
N MET A 1 -9.33 11.44 3.72
CA MET A 1 -8.15 10.55 3.84
C MET A 1 -7.33 10.65 2.56
N LYS A 2 -6.04 10.76 2.69
CA LYS A 2 -5.11 10.79 1.55
C LYS A 2 -4.49 9.41 1.38
N ILE A 3 -4.53 8.88 0.16
CA ILE A 3 -4.05 7.53 -0.15
C ILE A 3 -2.95 7.60 -1.21
N LEU A 4 -1.90 6.82 -1.03
CA LEU A 4 -0.86 6.65 -2.03
C LEU A 4 -0.85 5.19 -2.48
N ILE A 5 -0.92 4.98 -3.80
CA ILE A 5 -0.85 3.66 -4.42
C ILE A 5 0.53 3.51 -5.06
N VAL A 6 1.29 2.50 -4.66
CA VAL A 6 2.64 2.25 -5.14
C VAL A 6 2.68 0.90 -5.86
N ASP A 7 2.88 0.93 -7.17
CA ASP A 7 2.96 -0.27 -8.01
C ASP A 7 3.62 0.13 -9.32
N ASP A 8 4.53 -0.68 -9.83
CA ASP A 8 5.21 -0.38 -11.09
C ASP A 8 4.32 -0.57 -12.32
N ALA A 9 3.21 -1.29 -12.18
CA ALA A 9 2.25 -1.53 -13.27
C ALA A 9 1.12 -0.51 -13.22
N LYS A 10 1.05 0.36 -14.22
CA LYS A 10 0.00 1.37 -14.33
C LYS A 10 -1.40 0.74 -14.31
N ALA A 11 -1.58 -0.37 -15.03
CA ALA A 11 -2.86 -1.07 -15.08
C ALA A 11 -3.30 -1.52 -13.68
N MET A 12 -2.36 -1.98 -12.85
CA MET A 12 -2.68 -2.42 -11.51
C MET A 12 -3.05 -1.23 -10.62
N ARG A 13 -2.35 -0.08 -10.75
CA ARG A 13 -2.73 1.12 -10.01
C ARG A 13 -4.16 1.56 -10.34
N MET A 14 -4.55 1.44 -11.59
CA MET A 14 -5.93 1.75 -12.02
C MET A 14 -6.95 0.81 -11.38
N ILE A 15 -6.62 -0.49 -11.31
CA ILE A 15 -7.48 -1.49 -10.69
C ILE A 15 -7.64 -1.21 -9.19
N VAL A 16 -6.55 -0.91 -8.51
CA VAL A 16 -6.58 -0.58 -7.08
C VAL A 16 -7.42 0.67 -6.82
N ARG A 17 -7.23 1.70 -7.63
CA ARG A 17 -8.01 2.95 -7.52
C ARG A 17 -9.50 2.67 -7.70
N ARG A 18 -9.87 1.88 -8.70
CA ARG A 18 -11.26 1.49 -8.95
C ARG A 18 -11.84 0.69 -7.79
N THR A 19 -11.05 -0.26 -7.28
CA THR A 19 -11.48 -1.11 -6.17
C THR A 19 -11.72 -0.30 -4.90
N LEU A 20 -10.89 0.69 -4.61
CA LEU A 20 -11.11 1.61 -3.49
C LEU A 20 -12.44 2.33 -3.62
N ARG A 21 -12.75 2.81 -4.81
CA ARG A 21 -14.01 3.50 -5.09
C ARG A 21 -15.21 2.56 -4.91
N GLN A 22 -15.11 1.35 -5.45
CA GLN A 22 -16.17 0.35 -5.34
C GLN A 22 -16.37 -0.14 -3.89
N ALA A 23 -15.30 -0.12 -3.11
CA ALA A 23 -15.35 -0.49 -1.69
C ALA A 23 -15.96 0.61 -0.82
N GLY A 24 -16.21 1.79 -1.39
CA GLY A 24 -16.75 2.91 -0.63
C GLY A 24 -15.73 3.59 0.27
N ILE A 25 -14.43 3.42 -0.02
CA ILE A 25 -13.37 4.09 0.75
C ILE A 25 -13.31 5.54 0.30
N GLU A 26 -13.69 6.44 1.19
CA GLU A 26 -13.66 7.86 0.91
C GLU A 26 -12.23 8.41 0.98
N SER A 27 -11.86 9.20 -0.01
CA SER A 27 -10.53 9.80 -0.05
C SER A 27 -10.62 11.19 -0.69
N GLU A 28 -9.93 12.15 -0.07
CA GLU A 28 -9.80 13.51 -0.61
C GLU A 28 -8.84 13.51 -1.79
N ARG A 29 -7.85 12.62 -1.74
CA ARG A 29 -6.77 12.58 -2.70
C ARG A 29 -6.20 11.17 -2.81
N ILE A 30 -6.06 10.71 -4.04
CA ILE A 30 -5.37 9.44 -4.35
C ILE A 30 -4.22 9.77 -5.28
N ASP A 31 -2.99 9.58 -4.81
CA ASP A 31 -1.79 9.74 -5.60
C ASP A 31 -1.22 8.36 -5.97
N GLU A 32 -0.36 8.33 -6.98
CA GLU A 32 0.26 7.11 -7.46
C GLU A 32 1.77 7.29 -7.57
N ALA A 33 2.51 6.21 -7.31
CA ALA A 33 3.95 6.15 -7.52
C ALA A 33 4.28 4.85 -8.23
N CYS A 34 5.24 4.88 -9.14
CA CYS A 34 5.60 3.70 -9.93
C CYS A 34 6.78 2.91 -9.37
N ASN A 35 7.41 3.42 -8.33
CA ASN A 35 8.52 2.73 -7.65
C ASN A 35 8.71 3.31 -6.24
N GLY A 36 9.58 2.68 -5.46
CA GLY A 36 9.83 3.10 -4.09
C GLY A 36 10.47 4.47 -3.96
N LYS A 37 11.34 4.82 -4.90
CA LYS A 37 12.01 6.13 -4.87
C LYS A 37 10.99 7.27 -5.08
N GLU A 38 10.14 7.12 -6.08
CA GLU A 38 9.08 8.10 -6.34
C GLU A 38 8.12 8.19 -5.15
N ALA A 39 7.82 7.03 -4.54
CA ALA A 39 6.97 6.99 -3.35
C ALA A 39 7.59 7.79 -2.20
N LEU A 40 8.88 7.62 -1.94
CA LEU A 40 9.58 8.35 -0.89
C LEU A 40 9.53 9.86 -1.14
N GLU A 41 9.72 10.30 -2.37
CA GLU A 41 9.65 11.71 -2.75
C GLU A 41 8.26 12.28 -2.45
N LYS A 42 7.22 11.57 -2.85
CA LYS A 42 5.84 12.00 -2.65
C LYS A 42 5.45 12.01 -1.17
N ILE A 43 5.87 11.01 -0.42
CA ILE A 43 5.60 10.91 1.01
C ILE A 43 6.29 12.04 1.77
N SER A 44 7.51 12.38 1.38
CA SER A 44 8.26 13.49 1.99
C SER A 44 7.58 14.83 1.73
N ALA A 45 6.98 15.00 0.55
CA ALA A 45 6.27 16.24 0.20
C ALA A 45 4.92 16.33 0.91
N CYS A 46 4.21 15.22 1.03
CA CYS A 46 2.88 15.19 1.67
C CYS A 46 2.61 13.77 2.19
N THR A 47 2.69 13.60 3.50
CA THR A 47 2.48 12.29 4.13
C THR A 47 1.04 11.82 3.94
N PRO A 48 0.81 10.66 3.31
CA PRO A 48 -0.54 10.12 3.18
C PRO A 48 -1.00 9.49 4.50
N ASP A 49 -2.29 9.22 4.59
CA ASP A 49 -2.87 8.49 5.72
C ASP A 49 -2.72 7.00 5.53
N LEU A 50 -2.79 6.54 4.27
CA LEU A 50 -2.73 5.13 3.92
C LEU A 50 -1.87 4.92 2.68
N ILE A 51 -1.00 3.90 2.72
CA ILE A 51 -0.17 3.50 1.59
C ILE A 51 -0.54 2.07 1.22
N LEU A 52 -0.85 1.86 -0.07
CA LEU A 52 -1.11 0.54 -0.64
C LEU A 52 0.04 0.25 -1.60
N CYS A 53 0.84 -0.76 -1.30
CA CYS A 53 2.09 -1.01 -2.01
C CYS A 53 2.20 -2.44 -2.50
N ASP A 54 2.65 -2.62 -3.74
CA ASP A 54 3.00 -3.93 -4.27
C ASP A 54 4.28 -4.43 -3.59
N TRP A 55 4.42 -5.74 -3.47
CA TRP A 55 5.60 -6.36 -2.87
C TRP A 55 6.80 -6.31 -3.82
N ASN A 56 6.57 -6.73 -5.06
CA ASN A 56 7.64 -6.84 -6.05
C ASN A 56 7.68 -5.61 -6.96
N MET A 57 8.73 -4.81 -6.82
CA MET A 57 8.95 -3.64 -7.66
C MET A 57 10.43 -3.56 -8.02
N PRO A 58 10.76 -3.01 -9.20
CA PRO A 58 12.16 -2.84 -9.59
C PRO A 58 12.86 -1.83 -8.68
N GLU A 59 14.16 -1.99 -8.51
CA GLU A 59 15.05 -1.12 -7.74
C GLU A 59 14.84 -1.17 -6.23
N MET A 60 13.60 -1.00 -5.76
CA MET A 60 13.28 -1.04 -4.34
C MET A 60 12.00 -1.86 -4.16
N THR A 61 12.06 -2.94 -3.39
CA THR A 61 10.89 -3.77 -3.08
C THR A 61 9.97 -3.05 -2.11
N GLY A 62 8.72 -3.53 -2.00
CA GLY A 62 7.77 -2.94 -1.05
C GLY A 62 8.25 -3.04 0.39
N ILE A 63 8.91 -4.13 0.77
CA ILE A 63 9.42 -4.30 2.13
C ILE A 63 10.59 -3.33 2.39
N GLU A 64 11.43 -3.08 1.39
CA GLU A 64 12.50 -2.10 1.50
C GLU A 64 11.95 -0.69 1.68
N LEU A 65 10.91 -0.35 0.92
CA LEU A 65 10.21 0.94 1.08
C LEU A 65 9.66 1.09 2.50
N LEU A 66 9.00 0.06 3.01
CA LEU A 66 8.46 0.09 4.38
C LEU A 66 9.56 0.30 5.41
N ASN A 67 10.69 -0.40 5.25
CA ASN A 67 11.83 -0.23 6.16
C ASN A 67 12.37 1.21 6.12
N GLU A 68 12.46 1.81 4.95
CA GLU A 68 12.88 3.20 4.82
C GLU A 68 11.91 4.17 5.51
N LEU A 69 10.61 3.91 5.39
CA LEU A 69 9.59 4.72 6.04
C LEU A 69 9.67 4.61 7.57
N GLN A 70 9.97 3.42 8.09
CA GLN A 70 10.17 3.24 9.53
C GLN A 70 11.38 4.02 10.03
N LYS A 71 12.46 4.06 9.27
CA LYS A 71 13.66 4.81 9.63
C LYS A 71 13.40 6.31 9.77
N ILE A 72 12.55 6.86 8.93
CA ILE A 72 12.23 8.30 8.97
C ILE A 72 11.03 8.62 9.87
N GLY A 73 10.49 7.63 10.55
CA GLY A 73 9.38 7.82 11.49
C GLY A 73 8.05 8.16 10.84
N CYS A 74 7.82 7.68 9.63
CA CYS A 74 6.55 7.92 8.93
C CYS A 74 5.39 7.28 9.68
N LYS A 75 4.31 8.01 9.89
CA LYS A 75 3.12 7.57 10.64
C LYS A 75 2.01 7.03 9.73
N ALA A 76 2.20 7.03 8.42
CA ALA A 76 1.20 6.51 7.50
C ALA A 76 0.96 5.01 7.76
N ARG A 77 -0.28 4.59 7.60
CA ARG A 77 -0.62 3.16 7.67
C ARG A 77 -0.21 2.53 6.36
N PHE A 78 0.46 1.38 6.44
CA PHE A 78 1.04 0.72 5.28
C PHE A 78 0.44 -0.68 5.12
N GLY A 79 -0.01 -1.01 3.94
CA GLY A 79 -0.50 -2.34 3.59
C GLY A 79 0.04 -2.79 2.25
N PHE A 80 0.20 -4.10 2.09
CA PHE A 80 0.64 -4.69 0.85
C PHE A 80 -0.54 -5.17 0.01
N VAL A 81 -0.41 -5.04 -1.31
CA VAL A 81 -1.32 -5.63 -2.29
C VAL A 81 -0.46 -6.47 -3.20
N THR A 82 -0.54 -7.80 -3.10
CA THR A 82 0.40 -8.69 -3.77
C THR A 82 -0.29 -9.92 -4.33
N SER A 83 0.32 -10.53 -5.37
CA SER A 83 -0.16 -11.80 -5.93
C SER A 83 0.33 -13.00 -5.12
N GLU A 84 1.25 -12.79 -4.18
CA GLU A 84 1.80 -13.84 -3.32
C GLU A 84 1.50 -13.54 -1.85
N GLY A 85 0.95 -14.52 -1.13
CA GLY A 85 0.63 -14.35 0.27
C GLY A 85 1.10 -15.54 1.09
N THR A 86 2.40 -15.88 0.98
CA THR A 86 2.95 -17.00 1.76
C THR A 86 3.00 -16.64 3.24
N PRO A 87 2.96 -17.64 4.15
CA PRO A 87 3.09 -17.36 5.58
C PRO A 87 4.36 -16.59 5.93
N GLN A 88 5.47 -16.85 5.23
CA GLN A 88 6.72 -16.14 5.44
C GLN A 88 6.60 -14.66 5.07
N MET A 89 5.91 -14.36 3.97
CA MET A 89 5.68 -12.98 3.54
C MET A 89 4.78 -12.24 4.52
N LEU A 90 3.73 -12.90 5.01
CA LEU A 90 2.83 -12.29 6.01
C LEU A 90 3.59 -11.94 7.28
N THR A 91 4.42 -12.86 7.76
CA THR A 91 5.24 -12.63 8.95
C THR A 91 6.22 -11.47 8.73
N ALA A 92 6.91 -11.45 7.60
CA ALA A 92 7.86 -10.39 7.26
C ALA A 92 7.17 -9.03 7.17
N ALA A 93 5.98 -8.98 6.58
CA ALA A 93 5.20 -7.75 6.44
C ALA A 93 4.82 -7.19 7.81
N HIS A 94 4.25 -8.01 8.67
CA HIS A 94 3.85 -7.59 10.01
C HIS A 94 5.04 -7.18 10.86
N SER A 95 6.14 -7.92 10.78
CA SER A 95 7.37 -7.59 11.52
C SER A 95 7.95 -6.24 11.09
N ALA A 96 7.79 -5.88 9.83
CA ALA A 96 8.26 -4.60 9.30
C ALA A 96 7.29 -3.45 9.58
N GLY A 97 6.09 -3.72 10.10
CA GLY A 97 5.12 -2.70 10.48
C GLY A 97 3.92 -2.56 9.54
N ALA A 98 3.75 -3.46 8.57
CA ALA A 98 2.57 -3.44 7.70
C ALA A 98 1.33 -3.84 8.51
N ARG A 99 0.22 -3.17 8.23
CA ARG A 99 -1.05 -3.39 8.91
C ARG A 99 -1.85 -4.53 8.30
N PHE A 100 -1.66 -4.79 7.00
CA PHE A 100 -2.39 -5.84 6.30
C PHE A 100 -1.66 -6.26 5.03
N VAL A 101 -2.06 -7.42 4.52
CA VAL A 101 -1.63 -7.91 3.21
C VAL A 101 -2.89 -8.37 2.47
N ILE A 102 -3.16 -7.75 1.33
CA ILE A 102 -4.27 -8.13 0.47
C ILE A 102 -3.72 -8.92 -0.70
N THR A 103 -4.23 -10.14 -0.91
CA THR A 103 -3.78 -11.01 -1.99
C THR A 103 -4.64 -10.84 -3.24
N LYS A 104 -4.00 -10.81 -4.39
CA LYS A 104 -4.68 -10.81 -5.70
C LYS A 104 -5.08 -12.26 -6.05
N PRO A 105 -6.26 -12.49 -6.62
CA PRO A 105 -7.30 -11.52 -6.91
C PRO A 105 -8.06 -11.11 -5.65
N PHE A 106 -8.52 -9.88 -5.62
CA PHE A 106 -9.25 -9.33 -4.49
C PHE A 106 -10.61 -8.78 -4.92
N THR A 107 -11.49 -8.56 -3.94
CA THR A 107 -12.81 -8.00 -4.18
C THR A 107 -12.92 -6.65 -3.47
N PRO A 108 -13.90 -5.79 -3.84
CA PRO A 108 -14.15 -4.57 -3.09
C PRO A 108 -14.43 -4.83 -1.61
N ASP A 109 -15.13 -5.93 -1.31
CA ASP A 109 -15.42 -6.30 0.09
C ASP A 109 -14.16 -6.66 0.87
N SER A 110 -13.24 -7.42 0.28
CA SER A 110 -11.98 -7.76 0.94
C SER A 110 -11.13 -6.51 1.17
N PHE A 111 -11.11 -5.58 0.22
CA PHE A 111 -10.43 -4.30 0.37
C PHE A 111 -11.00 -3.51 1.54
N ARG A 112 -12.32 -3.35 1.56
CA ARG A 112 -12.99 -2.60 2.61
C ARG A 112 -12.71 -3.19 3.99
N ASN A 113 -12.80 -4.52 4.12
CA ASN A 113 -12.59 -5.18 5.39
C ASN A 113 -11.17 -4.96 5.93
N GLU A 114 -10.16 -5.15 5.08
CA GLU A 114 -8.77 -5.01 5.50
C GLU A 114 -8.41 -3.55 5.81
N ILE A 115 -8.85 -2.63 4.97
CA ILE A 115 -8.55 -1.21 5.18
C ILE A 115 -9.27 -0.68 6.43
N THR A 116 -10.53 -1.06 6.63
CA THR A 116 -11.29 -0.62 7.80
C THR A 116 -10.61 -1.08 9.10
N LYS A 117 -10.13 -2.32 9.13
CA LYS A 117 -9.38 -2.83 10.29
C LYS A 117 -8.11 -2.02 10.54
N ALA A 118 -7.42 -1.61 9.49
CA ALA A 118 -6.18 -0.86 9.60
C ALA A 118 -6.39 0.56 10.10
N LEU A 119 -7.56 1.13 9.87
CA LEU A 119 -7.89 2.51 10.25
C LEU A 119 -8.40 2.64 11.68
N VAL A 120 -8.73 1.53 12.32
CA VAL A 120 -9.25 1.51 13.70
C VAL A 120 -8.14 1.64 14.73
#